data_156ceaa200e013c8916426f1eb6099b5
#
_entry.id   156ceaa200e013c8916426f1eb6099b5
#
_cell.length_a   1.000
_cell.length_b   1.000
_cell.length_c   1.000
_cell.angle_alpha   90.00
_cell.angle_beta   90.00
_cell.angle_gamma   90.00
#
_symmetry.space_group_name_H-M   'P 1'
#
loop_
_entity.id
_entity.type
_entity.pdbx_description
1 polymer ?
#
loop_
_entity_poly.entity_id
_entity_poly.type
_entity_poly.pdbx_seq_one_letter_code
_entity_poly.pdbx_strand_id
1 'polypeptide(L)'
;MKSNIILLLVATIMLQPLSAQQQAVVTETLQTVKTYPFSDPDPVADPSDLFYPYFRFDGFSAKGIDKEWKVVTLENDYIRLTLFPEIGGKIWGAVDKTSGKEFIYNNHVVKFRDIAMRGPWTSGGIEFNFGIIGHAPTSSTPVDYLTQQKNDGSVSCYVSSYDLVTRTFWTVEVNLPKDKAYFTTTTTWHNGSSIDQPYYQWMNAGYRAAGNAQFCYPGTNYIGHGGELHSFPLDEQGRDISWYEKNDFGNSKSYHVLGKYNDFYGAYWHDDDFGSIHHADYDEKLGMKIFLWGLSREGGIWEDLLTDTNGQYIELQSGRMYNQPASNSSLTPYKHTAFGPQATDRWTEYWFPVKGIKGVSKASRIGALNVLREDGFLKLYFSPLQKLSTTIKLYEGEKEMNSIPLNCGVLETWKDSIPLNKAVAAGRLKVVVGEDLLVYSEVPSDNITSR
;
A
#
# COMPACT_ATOMS: atom_id res chain seq x y z
N MET A 1 -3.29 -14.96 84.93
CA MET A 1 -3.74 -15.34 83.58
C MET A 1 -3.45 -14.22 82.62
N LYS A 2 -2.39 -14.35 81.79
CA LYS A 2 -2.02 -13.35 80.76
C LYS A 2 -2.51 -13.90 79.42
N SER A 3 -3.42 -13.17 78.79
CA SER A 3 -4.02 -13.54 77.51
C SER A 3 -3.13 -12.94 76.39
N ASN A 4 -2.53 -13.80 75.61
CA ASN A 4 -1.76 -13.39 74.42
C ASN A 4 -2.73 -13.29 73.20
N ILE A 5 -2.93 -12.10 72.66
CA ILE A 5 -3.63 -11.87 71.41
C ILE A 5 -2.62 -11.98 70.27
N ILE A 6 -2.77 -13.01 69.44
CA ILE A 6 -2.03 -13.17 68.19
C ILE A 6 -2.75 -12.41 67.10
N LEU A 7 -2.16 -11.35 66.59
CA LEU A 7 -2.64 -10.56 65.44
C LEU A 7 -2.20 -11.25 64.15
N LEU A 8 -3.14 -11.86 63.43
CA LEU A 8 -2.88 -12.46 62.14
C LEU A 8 -2.93 -11.35 61.06
N LEU A 9 -1.80 -11.00 60.48
CA LEU A 9 -1.71 -10.07 59.36
C LEU A 9 -2.00 -10.84 58.06
N VAL A 10 -3.21 -10.70 57.50
CA VAL A 10 -3.55 -11.24 56.19
C VAL A 10 -3.05 -10.25 55.11
N ALA A 11 -1.94 -10.59 54.48
CA ALA A 11 -1.42 -9.87 53.33
C ALA A 11 -2.29 -10.22 52.09
N THR A 12 -3.19 -9.34 51.72
CA THR A 12 -3.94 -9.45 50.45
C THR A 12 -2.99 -9.11 49.27
N ILE A 13 -2.46 -10.12 48.62
CA ILE A 13 -1.74 -9.94 47.35
C ILE A 13 -2.80 -9.60 46.30
N MET A 14 -2.85 -8.33 45.92
CA MET A 14 -3.59 -7.92 44.73
C MET A 14 -2.81 -8.43 43.49
N LEU A 15 -3.23 -9.58 42.99
CA LEU A 15 -2.86 -10.00 41.62
C LEU A 15 -3.49 -9.00 40.68
N GLN A 16 -2.70 -8.03 40.22
CA GLN A 16 -3.08 -7.27 39.01
C GLN A 16 -3.19 -8.29 37.87
N PRO A 17 -4.31 -8.30 37.13
CA PRO A 17 -4.38 -9.14 35.93
C PRO A 17 -3.26 -8.65 35.00
N LEU A 18 -2.25 -9.51 34.76
CA LEU A 18 -1.39 -9.36 33.59
C LEU A 18 -2.37 -9.34 32.41
N SER A 19 -2.56 -8.18 31.81
CA SER A 19 -3.23 -8.08 30.51
C SER A 19 -2.39 -8.97 29.58
N ALA A 20 -2.91 -10.15 29.27
CA ALA A 20 -2.31 -11.01 28.26
C ALA A 20 -2.25 -10.18 26.99
N GLN A 21 -1.04 -9.85 26.55
CA GLN A 21 -0.84 -9.09 25.32
C GLN A 21 -1.48 -9.91 24.21
N GLN A 22 -2.56 -9.39 23.62
CA GLN A 22 -3.37 -10.12 22.67
C GLN A 22 -2.50 -10.46 21.48
N GLN A 23 -2.42 -11.72 21.10
CA GLN A 23 -1.68 -12.18 19.94
C GLN A 23 -2.45 -11.82 18.67
N ALA A 24 -1.75 -11.60 17.58
CA ALA A 24 -2.41 -11.60 16.28
C ALA A 24 -2.96 -13.01 15.99
N VAL A 25 -4.07 -13.08 15.26
CA VAL A 25 -4.78 -14.32 14.99
C VAL A 25 -4.91 -14.51 13.48
N VAL A 26 -4.71 -15.73 13.01
CA VAL A 26 -5.06 -16.16 11.65
C VAL A 26 -6.23 -17.12 11.69
N THR A 27 -7.24 -16.89 10.85
CA THR A 27 -8.39 -17.78 10.68
C THR A 27 -8.63 -18.09 9.23
N GLU A 28 -9.13 -19.31 8.97
CA GLU A 28 -9.54 -19.77 7.64
C GLU A 28 -11.02 -20.09 7.68
N THR A 29 -11.79 -19.49 6.78
CA THR A 29 -13.23 -19.68 6.71
C THR A 29 -13.70 -19.82 5.27
N LEU A 30 -14.88 -20.39 5.07
CA LEU A 30 -15.64 -20.28 3.84
C LEU A 30 -16.57 -19.07 3.94
N GLN A 31 -16.54 -18.20 2.96
CA GLN A 31 -17.42 -17.03 2.85
C GLN A 31 -18.17 -17.05 1.55
N THR A 32 -19.47 -16.90 1.62
CA THR A 32 -20.31 -16.75 0.43
C THR A 32 -20.21 -15.32 -0.07
N VAL A 33 -19.73 -15.14 -1.31
CA VAL A 33 -19.61 -13.85 -1.97
C VAL A 33 -20.31 -13.91 -3.32
N LYS A 34 -21.09 -12.87 -3.63
CA LYS A 34 -21.69 -12.72 -4.95
C LYS A 34 -20.61 -12.66 -6.01
N THR A 35 -20.63 -13.62 -6.91
CA THR A 35 -19.57 -13.85 -7.88
C THR A 35 -20.14 -13.82 -9.30
N TYR A 36 -19.48 -13.11 -10.19
CA TYR A 36 -19.73 -13.09 -11.63
C TYR A 36 -18.61 -13.90 -12.29
N PRO A 37 -18.87 -15.20 -12.58
CA PRO A 37 -17.82 -16.11 -13.00
C PRO A 37 -17.28 -15.77 -14.39
N PHE A 38 -16.08 -16.26 -14.66
CA PHE A 38 -15.45 -16.28 -15.97
C PHE A 38 -15.38 -17.73 -16.47
N SER A 39 -15.41 -17.91 -17.78
CA SER A 39 -15.24 -19.24 -18.37
C SER A 39 -13.83 -19.78 -18.14
N ASP A 40 -13.70 -21.09 -18.16
CA ASP A 40 -12.39 -21.72 -18.18
C ASP A 40 -11.57 -21.30 -19.41
N PRO A 41 -10.23 -21.37 -19.34
CA PRO A 41 -9.39 -21.11 -20.49
C PRO A 41 -9.73 -22.05 -21.66
N ASP A 42 -9.63 -21.54 -22.88
CA ASP A 42 -9.75 -22.36 -24.06
C ASP A 42 -8.51 -23.28 -24.19
N PRO A 43 -8.67 -24.58 -24.35
CA PRO A 43 -7.54 -25.48 -24.53
C PRO A 43 -6.84 -25.32 -25.89
N VAL A 44 -7.47 -24.65 -26.84
CA VAL A 44 -6.96 -24.45 -28.19
C VAL A 44 -6.63 -22.96 -28.39
N ALA A 45 -5.37 -22.66 -28.69
CA ALA A 45 -4.95 -21.30 -28.95
C ALA A 45 -5.65 -20.73 -30.21
N ASP A 46 -6.23 -19.53 -30.06
CA ASP A 46 -6.65 -18.70 -31.18
C ASP A 46 -5.45 -17.83 -31.63
N PRO A 47 -5.31 -17.49 -32.92
CA PRO A 47 -4.24 -16.61 -33.38
C PRO A 47 -4.18 -15.23 -32.72
N SER A 48 -5.27 -14.78 -32.10
CA SER A 48 -5.35 -13.56 -31.32
C SER A 48 -4.86 -13.71 -29.87
N ASP A 49 -4.76 -14.95 -29.37
CA ASP A 49 -4.33 -15.23 -27.99
C ASP A 49 -2.81 -15.08 -27.87
N LEU A 50 -2.39 -14.14 -27.06
CA LEU A 50 -0.97 -13.81 -26.94
C LEU A 50 -0.24 -14.65 -25.90
N PHE A 51 -0.94 -15.08 -24.83
CA PHE A 51 -0.31 -15.72 -23.66
C PHE A 51 -1.16 -16.88 -23.11
N TYR A 52 -0.49 -17.95 -22.77
CA TYR A 52 -1.11 -19.05 -22.01
C TYR A 52 -1.30 -18.63 -20.53
N PRO A 53 -2.41 -19.00 -19.88
CA PRO A 53 -3.59 -19.70 -20.40
C PRO A 53 -4.45 -18.82 -21.31
N TYR A 54 -5.09 -19.43 -22.33
CA TYR A 54 -5.85 -18.71 -23.36
C TYR A 54 -7.28 -18.45 -22.89
N PHE A 55 -7.51 -17.25 -22.35
CA PHE A 55 -8.82 -16.79 -21.92
C PHE A 55 -9.54 -16.02 -23.03
N ARG A 56 -10.81 -16.28 -23.18
CA ARG A 56 -11.64 -15.52 -24.10
C ARG A 56 -11.95 -14.14 -23.50
N PHE A 57 -11.84 -13.07 -24.29
CA PHE A 57 -12.19 -11.72 -23.87
C PHE A 57 -13.65 -11.62 -23.37
N ASP A 58 -14.58 -12.33 -24.02
CA ASP A 58 -16.01 -12.37 -23.71
C ASP A 58 -16.41 -13.46 -22.72
N GLY A 59 -15.47 -14.13 -22.09
CA GLY A 59 -15.72 -15.26 -21.19
C GLY A 59 -16.39 -14.92 -19.87
N PHE A 60 -16.69 -13.65 -19.60
CA PHE A 60 -17.32 -13.19 -18.37
C PHE A 60 -18.85 -13.45 -18.34
N SER A 61 -19.39 -13.61 -17.14
CA SER A 61 -20.83 -13.67 -16.90
C SER A 61 -21.36 -12.33 -16.40
N ALA A 62 -22.48 -11.88 -16.97
CA ALA A 62 -23.27 -10.75 -16.43
C ALA A 62 -24.22 -11.18 -15.30
N LYS A 63 -24.39 -12.50 -15.07
CA LYS A 63 -25.24 -13.07 -14.02
C LYS A 63 -24.41 -13.44 -12.82
N GLY A 64 -24.64 -12.73 -11.69
CA GLY A 64 -24.05 -13.08 -10.39
C GLY A 64 -24.68 -14.32 -9.80
N ILE A 65 -23.86 -15.12 -9.16
CA ILE A 65 -24.25 -16.31 -8.35
C ILE A 65 -23.60 -16.19 -6.97
N ASP A 66 -24.20 -16.79 -5.98
CA ASP A 66 -23.56 -16.96 -4.68
C ASP A 66 -22.56 -18.10 -4.78
N LYS A 67 -21.29 -17.81 -4.45
CA LYS A 67 -20.20 -18.77 -4.46
C LYS A 67 -19.46 -18.72 -3.14
N GLU A 68 -19.16 -19.86 -2.57
CA GLU A 68 -18.26 -19.98 -1.42
C GLU A 68 -16.82 -19.88 -1.86
N TRP A 69 -16.08 -19.03 -1.16
CA TRP A 69 -14.64 -18.82 -1.35
C TRP A 69 -13.92 -19.13 -0.05
N LYS A 70 -12.75 -19.73 -0.14
CA LYS A 70 -11.85 -19.83 0.99
C LYS A 70 -11.22 -18.47 1.26
N VAL A 71 -11.37 -17.99 2.50
CA VAL A 71 -10.88 -16.70 2.97
C VAL A 71 -9.94 -16.91 4.13
N VAL A 72 -8.74 -16.36 4.03
CA VAL A 72 -7.79 -16.25 5.13
C VAL A 72 -7.88 -14.84 5.70
N THR A 73 -8.11 -14.75 7.02
CA THR A 73 -8.14 -13.47 7.75
C THR A 73 -6.97 -13.41 8.72
N LEU A 74 -6.18 -12.33 8.64
CA LEU A 74 -5.18 -11.97 9.63
C LEU A 74 -5.70 -10.80 10.44
N GLU A 75 -5.67 -10.89 11.76
CA GLU A 75 -6.27 -9.89 12.63
C GLU A 75 -5.44 -9.68 13.90
N ASN A 76 -5.24 -8.41 14.26
CA ASN A 76 -4.74 -7.97 15.56
C ASN A 76 -5.71 -6.92 16.16
N ASP A 77 -5.31 -6.19 17.19
CA ASP A 77 -6.15 -5.17 17.82
C ASP A 77 -6.45 -3.98 16.88
N TYR A 78 -5.61 -3.72 15.89
CA TYR A 78 -5.63 -2.52 15.06
C TYR A 78 -6.07 -2.76 13.63
N ILE A 79 -5.69 -3.89 13.05
CA ILE A 79 -5.89 -4.21 11.63
C ILE A 79 -6.57 -5.57 11.49
N ARG A 80 -7.50 -5.62 10.54
CA ARG A 80 -8.00 -6.87 9.95
C ARG A 80 -7.81 -6.81 8.45
N LEU A 81 -7.17 -7.83 7.88
CA LEU A 81 -7.02 -8.01 6.44
C LEU A 81 -7.47 -9.40 6.02
N THR A 82 -8.00 -9.48 4.80
CA THR A 82 -8.51 -10.72 4.20
C THR A 82 -7.75 -11.05 2.94
N LEU A 83 -7.48 -12.35 2.71
CA LEU A 83 -6.84 -12.85 1.51
C LEU A 83 -7.73 -13.92 0.87
N PHE A 84 -7.69 -13.97 -0.46
CA PHE A 84 -8.37 -15.00 -1.26
C PHE A 84 -7.34 -15.89 -1.98
N PRO A 85 -6.94 -17.02 -1.40
CA PRO A 85 -5.98 -17.93 -2.04
C PRO A 85 -6.43 -18.43 -3.41
N GLU A 86 -7.74 -18.56 -3.62
CA GLU A 86 -8.32 -19.02 -4.89
C GLU A 86 -8.36 -17.92 -5.97
N ILE A 87 -8.01 -16.66 -5.61
CA ILE A 87 -7.96 -15.51 -6.54
C ILE A 87 -6.57 -14.87 -6.43
N GLY A 88 -5.55 -15.59 -6.90
CA GLY A 88 -4.17 -15.09 -6.96
C GLY A 88 -3.49 -14.89 -5.62
N GLY A 89 -4.06 -15.39 -4.52
CA GLY A 89 -3.57 -15.06 -3.17
C GLY A 89 -3.72 -13.58 -2.81
N LYS A 90 -4.55 -12.87 -3.55
CA LYS A 90 -4.78 -11.42 -3.45
C LYS A 90 -5.19 -11.03 -2.02
N ILE A 91 -4.57 -9.99 -1.48
CA ILE A 91 -5.13 -9.30 -0.32
C ILE A 91 -6.39 -8.61 -0.79
N TRP A 92 -7.56 -9.09 -0.35
CA TRP A 92 -8.85 -8.63 -0.86
C TRP A 92 -9.25 -7.26 -0.30
N GLY A 93 -8.88 -7.00 0.96
CA GLY A 93 -9.10 -5.72 1.60
C GLY A 93 -8.43 -5.65 2.97
N ALA A 94 -8.28 -4.43 3.50
CA ALA A 94 -7.75 -4.19 4.84
C ALA A 94 -8.49 -3.04 5.54
N VAL A 95 -8.77 -3.22 6.84
CA VAL A 95 -9.58 -2.32 7.66
C VAL A 95 -8.78 -1.88 8.89
N ASP A 96 -8.80 -0.58 9.18
CA ASP A 96 -8.46 -0.04 10.50
C ASP A 96 -9.61 -0.34 11.46
N LYS A 97 -9.42 -1.25 12.39
CA LYS A 97 -10.45 -1.67 13.38
C LYS A 97 -10.82 -0.56 14.35
N THR A 98 -9.92 0.39 14.58
CA THR A 98 -10.16 1.49 15.53
C THR A 98 -11.11 2.55 15.00
N SER A 99 -11.21 2.68 13.66
CA SER A 99 -12.14 3.58 12.98
C SER A 99 -13.23 2.86 12.19
N GLY A 100 -13.04 1.57 11.89
CA GLY A 100 -13.90 0.79 11.01
C GLY A 100 -13.70 1.12 9.51
N LYS A 101 -12.72 1.97 9.17
CA LYS A 101 -12.50 2.42 7.79
C LYS A 101 -11.59 1.46 7.02
N GLU A 102 -11.92 1.23 5.76
CA GLU A 102 -11.06 0.50 4.82
C GLU A 102 -9.92 1.40 4.35
N PHE A 103 -8.69 0.91 4.46
CA PHE A 103 -7.51 1.60 3.92
C PHE A 103 -6.93 0.90 2.66
N ILE A 104 -7.36 -0.32 2.37
CA ILE A 104 -7.25 -0.98 1.06
C ILE A 104 -8.67 -1.29 0.61
N TYR A 105 -8.99 -0.87 -0.61
CA TYR A 105 -10.32 -1.00 -1.20
C TYR A 105 -10.77 -2.48 -1.24
N ASN A 106 -11.89 -2.77 -0.60
CA ASN A 106 -12.49 -4.08 -0.49
C ASN A 106 -13.69 -4.18 -1.43
N ASN A 107 -13.57 -4.91 -2.53
CA ASN A 107 -14.68 -5.13 -3.43
C ASN A 107 -15.69 -6.11 -2.81
N HIS A 108 -16.96 -5.71 -2.71
CA HIS A 108 -18.01 -6.56 -2.09
C HIS A 108 -18.50 -7.68 -3.01
N VAL A 109 -18.02 -7.73 -4.26
CA VAL A 109 -18.34 -8.77 -5.22
C VAL A 109 -17.07 -9.26 -5.91
N VAL A 110 -17.09 -10.50 -6.38
CA VAL A 110 -16.04 -11.04 -7.25
C VAL A 110 -16.52 -10.93 -8.69
N LYS A 111 -16.01 -9.95 -9.42
CA LYS A 111 -16.28 -9.77 -10.86
C LYS A 111 -15.01 -9.99 -11.66
N PHE A 112 -14.99 -11.09 -12.40
CA PHE A 112 -13.90 -11.35 -13.33
C PHE A 112 -14.17 -10.69 -14.68
N ARG A 113 -13.19 -9.94 -15.19
CA ARG A 113 -13.22 -9.29 -16.51
C ARG A 113 -11.87 -9.39 -17.18
N ASP A 114 -11.83 -9.68 -18.46
CA ASP A 114 -10.61 -9.60 -19.23
C ASP A 114 -10.40 -8.17 -19.73
N ILE A 115 -9.77 -7.36 -18.91
CA ILE A 115 -9.34 -5.99 -19.23
C ILE A 115 -7.83 -5.84 -19.25
N ALA A 116 -7.15 -6.88 -18.78
CA ALA A 116 -5.70 -6.96 -18.73
C ALA A 116 -5.21 -7.89 -19.85
N MET A 117 -4.05 -7.62 -20.40
CA MET A 117 -3.53 -8.30 -21.59
C MET A 117 -3.29 -9.82 -21.44
N ARG A 118 -3.53 -10.39 -20.25
CA ARG A 118 -3.16 -11.78 -19.92
C ARG A 118 -4.29 -12.58 -19.25
N GLY A 119 -5.52 -12.20 -19.45
CA GLY A 119 -6.69 -12.94 -18.99
C GLY A 119 -7.54 -12.22 -17.94
N PRO A 120 -8.46 -12.96 -17.27
CA PRO A 120 -9.41 -12.35 -16.35
C PRO A 120 -8.72 -11.70 -15.15
N TRP A 121 -9.33 -10.65 -14.65
CA TRP A 121 -8.84 -9.84 -13.56
C TRP A 121 -10.01 -9.39 -12.66
N THR A 122 -9.72 -9.07 -11.40
CA THR A 122 -10.67 -8.52 -10.43
C THR A 122 -10.15 -7.21 -9.87
N SER A 123 -11.02 -6.22 -9.66
CA SER A 123 -10.66 -4.92 -9.10
C SER A 123 -10.45 -4.95 -7.59
N GLY A 124 -9.78 -3.92 -7.07
CA GLY A 124 -9.56 -3.69 -5.64
C GLY A 124 -8.49 -4.60 -5.01
N GLY A 125 -8.33 -4.50 -3.70
CA GLY A 125 -7.33 -5.27 -2.96
C GLY A 125 -5.89 -4.94 -3.34
N ILE A 126 -4.96 -5.86 -3.03
CA ILE A 126 -3.57 -5.81 -3.50
C ILE A 126 -3.28 -7.08 -4.28
N GLU A 127 -2.94 -6.96 -5.55
CA GLU A 127 -2.56 -8.08 -6.41
C GLU A 127 -1.06 -8.13 -6.66
N PHE A 128 -0.55 -9.31 -6.95
CA PHE A 128 0.86 -9.61 -7.13
C PHE A 128 1.14 -9.98 -8.58
N ASN A 129 1.96 -9.18 -9.27
CA ASN A 129 2.28 -9.36 -10.69
C ASN A 129 3.77 -9.62 -10.90
N PHE A 130 4.09 -10.72 -11.55
CA PHE A 130 5.46 -11.17 -11.83
C PHE A 130 5.62 -11.60 -13.28
N GLY A 131 6.83 -11.49 -13.78
CA GLY A 131 7.22 -12.00 -15.08
C GLY A 131 7.25 -10.94 -16.16
N ILE A 132 6.28 -10.93 -17.07
CA ILE A 132 6.20 -9.98 -18.17
C ILE A 132 5.16 -8.89 -17.91
N ILE A 133 5.16 -7.85 -18.75
CA ILE A 133 4.26 -6.71 -18.65
C ILE A 133 2.77 -7.13 -18.56
N GLY A 134 2.00 -6.38 -17.79
CA GLY A 134 0.57 -6.55 -17.59
C GLY A 134 0.22 -7.35 -16.32
N HIS A 135 -1.07 -7.56 -16.10
CA HIS A 135 -1.57 -8.35 -14.99
C HIS A 135 -1.25 -9.83 -15.19
N ALA A 136 -0.72 -10.48 -14.17
CA ALA A 136 -0.36 -11.89 -14.27
C ALA A 136 -1.61 -12.78 -14.35
N PRO A 137 -1.64 -13.85 -15.17
CA PRO A 137 -2.74 -14.81 -15.19
C PRO A 137 -3.06 -15.40 -13.82
N THR A 138 -2.05 -15.52 -12.96
CA THR A 138 -2.19 -16.00 -11.58
C THR A 138 -3.04 -15.07 -10.71
N SER A 139 -3.25 -13.80 -11.10
CA SER A 139 -4.07 -12.84 -10.31
C SER A 139 -5.55 -13.25 -10.19
N SER A 140 -6.03 -14.19 -10.97
CA SER A 140 -7.42 -14.66 -10.98
C SER A 140 -7.57 -16.18 -10.81
N THR A 141 -6.48 -16.89 -10.54
CA THR A 141 -6.45 -18.35 -10.39
C THR A 141 -6.03 -18.76 -8.98
N PRO A 142 -6.35 -19.97 -8.53
CA PRO A 142 -5.84 -20.50 -7.27
C PRO A 142 -4.31 -20.51 -7.22
N VAL A 143 -3.76 -20.17 -6.06
CA VAL A 143 -2.33 -20.27 -5.76
C VAL A 143 -2.12 -21.12 -4.51
N ASP A 144 -0.90 -21.63 -4.34
CA ASP A 144 -0.52 -22.32 -3.10
C ASP A 144 -0.49 -21.32 -1.93
N TYR A 145 -0.92 -21.75 -0.75
CA TYR A 145 -0.84 -20.93 0.43
C TYR A 145 -0.54 -21.72 1.70
N LEU A 146 -0.01 -21.05 2.71
CA LEU A 146 0.26 -21.58 4.05
C LEU A 146 0.01 -20.49 5.08
N THR A 147 -0.71 -20.81 6.14
CA THR A 147 -0.89 -19.93 7.30
C THR A 147 0.04 -20.32 8.44
N GLN A 148 0.52 -19.34 9.20
CA GLN A 148 1.42 -19.59 10.32
C GLN A 148 1.21 -18.62 11.46
N GLN A 149 1.01 -19.15 12.68
CA GLN A 149 1.19 -18.41 13.92
C GLN A 149 2.67 -18.44 14.29
N LYS A 150 3.31 -17.27 14.46
CA LYS A 150 4.72 -17.19 14.80
C LYS A 150 4.98 -17.07 16.32
N ASN A 151 6.20 -17.42 16.74
CA ASN A 151 6.60 -17.40 18.16
C ASN A 151 6.64 -15.98 18.75
N ASP A 152 6.83 -14.95 17.94
CA ASP A 152 6.78 -13.54 18.34
C ASP A 152 5.37 -12.98 18.52
N GLY A 153 4.36 -13.82 18.27
CA GLY A 153 2.95 -13.49 18.35
C GLY A 153 2.39 -12.83 17.08
N SER A 154 3.18 -12.68 16.03
CA SER A 154 2.69 -12.28 14.70
C SER A 154 2.06 -13.46 13.96
N VAL A 155 1.30 -13.16 12.90
CA VAL A 155 0.71 -14.15 12.01
C VAL A 155 1.12 -13.89 10.57
N SER A 156 1.26 -14.96 9.79
CA SER A 156 1.55 -14.86 8.37
C SER A 156 0.63 -15.71 7.53
N CYS A 157 0.34 -15.22 6.33
CA CYS A 157 -0.13 -16.03 5.21
C CYS A 157 0.91 -15.94 4.10
N TYR A 158 1.47 -17.06 3.72
CA TYR A 158 2.35 -17.18 2.55
C TYR A 158 1.48 -17.55 1.35
N VAL A 159 1.61 -16.84 0.26
CA VAL A 159 0.98 -17.17 -1.02
C VAL A 159 2.06 -17.31 -2.07
N SER A 160 1.96 -18.31 -2.93
CA SER A 160 3.01 -18.60 -3.90
C SER A 160 2.47 -19.22 -5.18
N SER A 161 3.15 -18.97 -6.27
CA SER A 161 2.84 -19.58 -7.55
C SER A 161 4.06 -19.65 -8.46
N TYR A 162 3.94 -20.46 -9.48
CA TYR A 162 4.89 -20.58 -10.55
C TYR A 162 4.34 -19.87 -11.80
N ASP A 163 5.04 -18.86 -12.30
CA ASP A 163 4.67 -18.20 -13.55
C ASP A 163 5.07 -19.09 -14.74
N LEU A 164 4.07 -19.64 -15.40
CA LEU A 164 4.27 -20.60 -16.52
C LEU A 164 4.96 -19.94 -17.71
N VAL A 165 4.77 -18.64 -17.92
CA VAL A 165 5.32 -17.92 -19.06
C VAL A 165 6.83 -17.69 -18.89
N THR A 166 7.25 -17.21 -17.74
CA THR A 166 8.66 -16.91 -17.46
C THR A 166 9.38 -18.02 -16.71
N ARG A 167 8.67 -19.06 -16.27
CA ARG A 167 9.23 -20.15 -15.48
C ARG A 167 9.92 -19.68 -14.19
N THR A 168 9.45 -18.57 -13.65
CA THR A 168 9.91 -18.05 -12.36
C THR A 168 8.94 -18.43 -11.25
N PHE A 169 9.45 -18.57 -10.05
CA PHE A 169 8.66 -18.90 -8.86
C PHE A 169 8.66 -17.71 -7.91
N TRP A 170 7.50 -17.35 -7.37
CA TRP A 170 7.37 -16.28 -6.41
C TRP A 170 6.62 -16.72 -5.16
N THR A 171 7.00 -16.15 -4.04
CA THR A 171 6.30 -16.25 -2.76
C THR A 171 6.16 -14.85 -2.17
N VAL A 172 4.96 -14.52 -1.70
CA VAL A 172 4.70 -13.33 -0.91
C VAL A 172 4.25 -13.76 0.48
N GLU A 173 5.01 -13.40 1.48
CA GLU A 173 4.60 -13.49 2.87
C GLU A 173 3.83 -12.23 3.25
N VAL A 174 2.55 -12.35 3.58
CA VAL A 174 1.76 -11.31 4.20
C VAL A 174 1.81 -11.51 5.71
N ASN A 175 2.52 -10.63 6.42
CA ASN A 175 2.71 -10.73 7.87
C ASN A 175 2.02 -9.60 8.61
N LEU A 176 1.31 -9.93 9.69
CA LEU A 176 0.69 -8.99 10.61
C LEU A 176 1.33 -9.13 12.00
N PRO A 177 2.10 -8.13 12.45
CA PRO A 177 2.61 -8.07 13.83
C PRO A 177 1.47 -7.97 14.84
N LYS A 178 1.69 -8.51 16.06
CA LYS A 178 0.66 -8.55 17.10
C LYS A 178 0.27 -7.17 17.66
N ASP A 179 1.20 -6.22 17.69
CA ASP A 179 1.13 -4.98 18.44
C ASP A 179 1.35 -3.71 17.61
N LYS A 180 1.23 -3.82 16.28
CA LYS A 180 1.47 -2.71 15.34
C LYS A 180 0.32 -2.53 14.37
N ALA A 181 0.15 -1.29 13.90
CA ALA A 181 -0.90 -0.93 12.95
C ALA A 181 -0.38 -0.91 11.50
N TYR A 182 0.40 -1.92 11.12
CA TYR A 182 0.79 -2.17 9.72
C TYR A 182 0.84 -3.67 9.46
N PHE A 183 0.73 -4.05 8.21
CA PHE A 183 1.15 -5.36 7.74
C PHE A 183 2.28 -5.21 6.73
N THR A 184 3.03 -6.29 6.52
CA THR A 184 4.09 -6.32 5.50
C THR A 184 3.79 -7.33 4.41
N THR A 185 4.28 -7.04 3.20
CA THR A 185 4.43 -8.01 2.13
C THR A 185 5.91 -8.22 1.88
N THR A 186 6.43 -9.39 2.26
CA THR A 186 7.81 -9.77 1.96
C THR A 186 7.83 -10.74 0.81
N THR A 187 8.37 -10.29 -0.32
CA THR A 187 8.44 -11.10 -1.54
C THR A 187 9.78 -11.78 -1.67
N THR A 188 9.74 -13.04 -2.09
CA THR A 188 10.90 -13.77 -2.63
C THR A 188 10.55 -14.21 -4.05
N TRP A 189 11.36 -13.80 -5.03
CA TRP A 189 11.16 -14.13 -6.44
C TRP A 189 12.41 -14.79 -6.99
N HIS A 190 12.25 -15.95 -7.63
CA HIS A 190 13.35 -16.82 -8.06
C HIS A 190 13.22 -17.24 -9.52
N ASN A 191 14.27 -17.05 -10.30
CA ASN A 191 14.41 -17.63 -11.63
C ASN A 191 15.09 -18.99 -11.54
N GLY A 192 14.33 -20.08 -11.45
CA GLY A 192 14.85 -21.45 -11.44
C GLY A 192 15.26 -22.01 -12.80
N SER A 193 15.14 -21.21 -13.87
CA SER A 193 15.53 -21.64 -15.22
C SER A 193 17.04 -21.48 -15.48
N SER A 194 17.53 -22.06 -16.56
CA SER A 194 18.92 -21.96 -17.00
C SER A 194 19.20 -20.78 -17.94
N ILE A 195 18.21 -19.93 -18.18
CA ILE A 195 18.27 -18.79 -19.09
C ILE A 195 17.82 -17.50 -18.41
N ASP A 196 18.17 -16.36 -18.99
CA ASP A 196 17.62 -15.07 -18.58
C ASP A 196 16.11 -15.04 -18.80
N GLN A 197 15.40 -14.49 -17.83
CA GLN A 197 13.96 -14.24 -17.89
C GLN A 197 13.68 -12.74 -17.83
N PRO A 198 12.51 -12.26 -18.28
CA PRO A 198 12.10 -10.89 -18.09
C PRO A 198 12.04 -10.52 -16.60
N TYR A 199 12.65 -9.41 -16.23
CA TYR A 199 12.61 -8.86 -14.89
C TYR A 199 11.54 -7.78 -14.82
N TYR A 200 10.31 -8.19 -14.47
CA TYR A 200 9.17 -7.28 -14.36
C TYR A 200 8.29 -7.67 -13.18
N GLN A 201 8.19 -6.78 -12.21
CA GLN A 201 7.38 -7.00 -11.02
C GLN A 201 6.69 -5.72 -10.58
N TRP A 202 5.43 -5.82 -10.21
CA TRP A 202 4.67 -4.75 -9.62
C TRP A 202 3.53 -5.30 -8.76
N MET A 203 3.13 -4.50 -7.75
CA MET A 203 1.93 -4.73 -6.95
C MET A 203 0.91 -3.65 -7.29
N ASN A 204 -0.35 -4.05 -7.42
CA ASN A 204 -1.45 -3.14 -7.71
C ASN A 204 -2.38 -3.08 -6.50
N ALA A 205 -2.41 -1.93 -5.83
CA ALA A 205 -3.27 -1.71 -4.68
C ALA A 205 -4.44 -0.80 -5.06
N GLY A 206 -5.67 -1.26 -4.76
CA GLY A 206 -6.89 -0.50 -4.95
C GLY A 206 -7.16 0.46 -3.79
N TYR A 207 -7.60 1.67 -4.10
CA TYR A 207 -8.00 2.70 -3.14
C TYR A 207 -9.31 3.34 -3.56
N ARG A 208 -10.14 3.76 -2.60
CA ARG A 208 -11.42 4.39 -2.89
C ARG A 208 -11.20 5.71 -3.65
N ALA A 209 -11.83 5.87 -4.81
CA ALA A 209 -11.92 7.13 -5.49
C ALA A 209 -12.93 8.03 -4.77
N ALA A 210 -12.48 9.16 -4.24
CA ALA A 210 -13.32 10.13 -3.55
C ALA A 210 -12.85 11.54 -3.85
N GLY A 211 -13.78 12.51 -3.88
CA GLY A 211 -13.60 13.85 -4.39
C GLY A 211 -12.34 14.55 -3.87
N ASN A 212 -12.10 14.56 -2.57
CA ASN A 212 -10.94 15.22 -2.00
C ASN A 212 -9.81 14.28 -1.54
N ALA A 213 -9.61 13.16 -2.24
CA ALA A 213 -8.41 12.34 -2.08
C ALA A 213 -7.19 13.09 -2.62
N GLN A 214 -6.14 13.17 -1.80
CA GLN A 214 -4.83 13.69 -2.18
C GLN A 214 -3.81 12.55 -2.28
N PHE A 215 -3.08 12.49 -3.38
CA PHE A 215 -1.98 11.55 -3.57
C PHE A 215 -0.73 12.07 -2.87
N CYS A 216 -0.29 11.35 -1.83
CA CYS A 216 0.90 11.68 -1.05
C CYS A 216 2.13 11.04 -1.70
N TYR A 217 2.66 11.67 -2.74
CA TYR A 217 3.83 11.20 -3.49
C TYR A 217 4.93 12.25 -3.46
N PRO A 218 6.05 11.99 -2.78
CA PRO A 218 7.13 12.98 -2.65
C PRO A 218 7.99 13.04 -3.93
N GLY A 219 7.38 13.41 -5.05
CA GLY A 219 8.04 13.52 -6.36
C GLY A 219 7.90 14.91 -6.95
N THR A 220 8.71 15.18 -7.97
CA THR A 220 8.72 16.47 -8.70
C THR A 220 8.40 16.31 -10.18
N ASN A 221 8.42 15.08 -10.68
CA ASN A 221 8.14 14.72 -12.05
C ASN A 221 7.42 13.38 -12.10
N TYR A 222 6.82 13.06 -13.24
CA TYR A 222 6.38 11.70 -13.55
C TYR A 222 6.76 11.31 -14.97
N ILE A 223 6.83 10.00 -15.19
CA ILE A 223 6.96 9.40 -16.52
C ILE A 223 5.61 8.81 -16.89
N GLY A 224 5.10 9.16 -18.08
CA GLY A 224 3.92 8.54 -18.66
C GLY A 224 4.18 7.12 -19.16
N HIS A 225 3.14 6.43 -19.62
CA HIS A 225 3.27 5.08 -20.20
C HIS A 225 4.16 5.02 -21.44
N GLY A 226 4.21 6.09 -22.22
CA GLY A 226 5.08 6.21 -23.39
C GLY A 226 6.55 6.49 -23.06
N GLY A 227 6.85 6.81 -21.81
CA GLY A 227 8.20 7.14 -21.35
C GLY A 227 8.52 8.65 -21.39
N GLU A 228 7.55 9.48 -21.71
CA GLU A 228 7.67 10.94 -21.70
C GLU A 228 7.71 11.49 -20.26
N LEU A 229 8.51 12.54 -20.04
CA LEU A 229 8.69 13.18 -18.74
C LEU A 229 7.80 14.43 -18.61
N HIS A 230 7.11 14.54 -17.49
CA HIS A 230 6.22 15.65 -17.15
C HIS A 230 6.46 16.14 -15.74
N SER A 231 6.00 17.37 -15.46
CA SER A 231 6.05 17.95 -14.11
C SER A 231 5.01 17.35 -13.17
N PHE A 232 5.31 17.28 -11.88
CA PHE A 232 4.44 16.84 -10.78
C PHE A 232 4.77 17.65 -9.52
N PRO A 233 3.83 18.02 -8.67
CA PRO A 233 2.39 17.79 -8.78
C PRO A 233 1.65 18.77 -9.69
N LEU A 234 2.28 19.87 -10.11
CA LEU A 234 1.68 20.81 -11.04
C LEU A 234 1.93 20.37 -12.48
N ASP A 235 0.85 20.18 -13.23
CA ASP A 235 0.92 19.87 -14.64
C ASP A 235 1.19 21.14 -15.49
N GLU A 236 1.33 20.97 -16.80
CA GLU A 236 1.61 22.04 -17.76
C GLU A 236 0.48 23.11 -17.83
N GLN A 237 -0.72 22.77 -17.36
CA GLN A 237 -1.86 23.69 -17.26
C GLN A 237 -1.96 24.35 -15.88
N GLY A 238 -1.02 24.08 -14.97
CA GLY A 238 -1.01 24.62 -13.60
C GLY A 238 -2.00 23.94 -12.66
N ARG A 239 -2.54 22.76 -13.03
CA ARG A 239 -3.39 21.98 -12.14
C ARG A 239 -2.53 21.13 -11.20
N ASP A 240 -2.90 21.11 -9.93
CA ASP A 240 -2.28 20.22 -8.94
C ASP A 240 -2.88 18.82 -9.04
N ILE A 241 -2.30 17.98 -9.89
CA ILE A 241 -2.77 16.61 -10.18
C ILE A 241 -2.50 15.62 -9.04
N SER A 242 -1.90 16.08 -7.94
CA SER A 242 -1.88 15.29 -6.70
C SER A 242 -3.26 15.21 -6.03
N TRP A 243 -4.21 16.05 -6.41
CA TRP A 243 -5.59 15.96 -5.98
C TRP A 243 -6.43 15.19 -6.99
N TYR A 244 -7.15 14.16 -6.54
CA TYR A 244 -7.97 13.34 -7.41
C TYR A 244 -8.92 14.18 -8.28
N GLU A 245 -9.70 15.07 -7.68
CA GLU A 245 -10.71 15.88 -8.37
C GLU A 245 -10.15 16.94 -9.34
N LYS A 246 -8.84 17.27 -9.24
CA LYS A 246 -8.21 18.26 -10.13
C LYS A 246 -7.63 17.65 -11.40
N ASN A 247 -7.74 16.35 -11.56
CA ASN A 247 -7.29 15.65 -12.76
C ASN A 247 -8.27 15.86 -13.93
N ASP A 248 -7.73 15.71 -15.13
CA ASP A 248 -8.52 15.61 -16.34
C ASP A 248 -8.90 14.14 -16.59
N PHE A 249 -10.19 13.83 -16.48
CA PHE A 249 -10.71 12.48 -16.57
C PHE A 249 -11.20 12.09 -17.99
N GLY A 250 -10.83 12.85 -19.02
CA GLY A 250 -11.16 12.50 -20.41
C GLY A 250 -10.63 11.14 -20.84
N ASN A 251 -9.44 10.77 -20.32
CA ASN A 251 -8.81 9.45 -20.50
C ASN A 251 -8.20 8.96 -19.18
N SER A 252 -7.86 7.66 -19.11
CA SER A 252 -7.07 7.12 -18.01
C SER A 252 -5.73 7.82 -17.89
N LYS A 253 -5.22 7.95 -16.67
CA LYS A 253 -3.93 8.56 -16.36
C LYS A 253 -2.99 7.54 -15.74
N SER A 254 -1.73 7.65 -16.08
CA SER A 254 -0.67 6.78 -15.59
C SER A 254 0.55 7.62 -15.23
N TYR A 255 0.71 7.93 -13.95
CA TYR A 255 1.78 8.79 -13.44
C TYR A 255 2.79 7.94 -12.67
N HIS A 256 3.92 7.59 -13.29
CA HIS A 256 5.04 6.97 -12.59
C HIS A 256 5.87 8.10 -11.96
N VAL A 257 5.56 8.38 -10.69
CA VAL A 257 6.11 9.55 -10.00
C VAL A 257 7.57 9.34 -9.64
N LEU A 258 8.38 10.32 -9.95
CA LEU A 258 9.81 10.34 -9.70
C LEU A 258 10.17 11.39 -8.66
N GLY A 259 11.06 11.03 -7.75
CA GLY A 259 11.64 11.93 -6.78
C GLY A 259 12.95 11.38 -6.23
N LYS A 260 13.64 12.20 -5.45
CA LYS A 260 14.93 11.82 -4.87
C LYS A 260 14.71 10.97 -3.63
N TYR A 261 15.11 9.69 -3.69
CA TYR A 261 15.01 8.75 -2.57
C TYR A 261 13.60 8.63 -1.98
N ASN A 262 12.60 8.51 -2.84
CA ASN A 262 11.23 8.29 -2.42
C ASN A 262 11.09 6.91 -1.79
N ASP A 263 10.61 6.87 -0.54
CA ASP A 263 10.46 5.66 0.26
C ASP A 263 9.02 5.44 0.73
N PHE A 264 8.08 6.33 0.36
CA PHE A 264 6.67 6.17 0.66
C PHE A 264 5.78 6.78 -0.40
N TYR A 265 4.55 6.31 -0.46
CA TYR A 265 3.45 6.93 -1.19
C TYR A 265 2.11 6.53 -0.58
N GLY A 266 1.04 7.15 -1.01
CA GLY A 266 -0.31 6.80 -0.58
C GLY A 266 -1.37 7.80 -1.00
N ALA A 267 -2.55 7.68 -0.39
CA ALA A 267 -3.64 8.63 -0.54
C ALA A 267 -4.16 9.07 0.83
N TYR A 268 -4.60 10.32 0.90
CA TYR A 268 -5.24 10.90 2.07
C TYR A 268 -6.59 11.49 1.69
N TRP A 269 -7.67 11.02 2.33
CA TRP A 269 -9.03 11.52 2.16
C TRP A 269 -9.31 12.59 3.19
N HIS A 270 -9.28 13.85 2.77
CA HIS A 270 -9.35 15.00 3.68
C HIS A 270 -10.70 15.12 4.38
N ASP A 271 -11.82 14.74 3.73
CA ASP A 271 -13.16 14.73 4.36
C ASP A 271 -13.26 13.73 5.51
N ASP A 272 -12.49 12.65 5.42
CA ASP A 272 -12.46 11.59 6.42
C ASP A 272 -11.36 11.79 7.47
N ASP A 273 -10.44 12.74 7.25
CA ASP A 273 -9.19 12.90 8.00
C ASP A 273 -8.46 11.56 8.20
N PHE A 274 -8.36 10.81 7.09
CA PHE A 274 -7.91 9.42 7.04
C PHE A 274 -7.10 9.17 5.77
N GLY A 275 -6.12 8.28 5.84
CA GLY A 275 -5.30 7.93 4.70
C GLY A 275 -4.79 6.50 4.74
N SER A 276 -4.19 6.09 3.64
CA SER A 276 -3.50 4.81 3.47
C SER A 276 -2.14 5.04 2.85
N ILE A 277 -1.11 4.51 3.47
CA ILE A 277 0.28 4.71 3.07
C ILE A 277 0.96 3.37 2.83
N HIS A 278 1.77 3.37 1.79
CA HIS A 278 2.78 2.37 1.50
C HIS A 278 4.16 2.92 1.83
N HIS A 279 5.03 2.12 2.41
CA HIS A 279 6.44 2.44 2.65
C HIS A 279 7.32 1.24 2.30
N ALA A 280 8.45 1.50 1.65
CA ALA A 280 9.52 0.53 1.42
C ALA A 280 10.84 1.27 1.29
N ASP A 281 11.94 0.59 1.58
CA ASP A 281 13.25 1.17 1.34
C ASP A 281 13.42 1.49 -0.14
N TYR A 282 13.99 2.66 -0.45
CA TYR A 282 14.09 3.17 -1.84
C TYR A 282 14.75 2.15 -2.78
N ASP A 283 15.85 1.54 -2.36
CA ASP A 283 16.59 0.57 -3.19
C ASP A 283 15.81 -0.73 -3.42
N GLU A 284 14.81 -1.01 -2.59
CA GLU A 284 13.95 -2.19 -2.75
C GLU A 284 12.76 -1.93 -3.67
N LYS A 285 12.23 -0.69 -3.69
CA LYS A 285 11.04 -0.32 -4.47
C LYS A 285 11.19 1.04 -5.12
N LEU A 286 11.68 1.06 -6.35
CA LEU A 286 11.92 2.29 -7.12
C LEU A 286 10.66 2.83 -7.79
N GLY A 287 9.75 1.95 -8.22
CA GLY A 287 8.54 2.30 -8.97
C GLY A 287 7.40 2.69 -8.05
N MET A 288 6.85 3.88 -8.27
CA MET A 288 5.67 4.40 -7.58
C MET A 288 4.74 4.99 -8.63
N LYS A 289 3.54 4.43 -8.77
CA LYS A 289 2.63 4.82 -9.84
C LYS A 289 1.23 5.13 -9.32
N ILE A 290 0.63 6.16 -9.87
CA ILE A 290 -0.79 6.48 -9.75
C ILE A 290 -1.44 6.10 -11.08
N PHE A 291 -2.49 5.28 -11.03
CA PHE A 291 -3.35 5.01 -12.17
C PHE A 291 -4.78 5.46 -11.86
N LEU A 292 -5.32 6.32 -12.73
CA LEU A 292 -6.68 6.82 -12.64
C LEU A 292 -7.47 6.35 -13.86
N TRP A 293 -8.63 5.77 -13.60
CA TRP A 293 -9.58 5.44 -14.65
C TRP A 293 -10.16 6.73 -15.25
N GLY A 294 -10.41 6.75 -16.55
CA GLY A 294 -11.18 7.83 -17.15
C GLY A 294 -12.58 7.90 -16.53
N LEU A 295 -13.06 9.10 -16.22
CA LEU A 295 -14.46 9.36 -15.81
C LEU A 295 -15.32 9.75 -17.01
N SER A 296 -14.79 9.66 -18.22
CA SER A 296 -15.57 9.66 -19.45
C SER A 296 -16.55 8.48 -19.45
N ARG A 297 -17.40 8.41 -20.47
CA ARG A 297 -18.33 7.27 -20.66
C ARG A 297 -17.62 5.91 -20.48
N GLU A 298 -16.38 5.79 -20.93
CA GLU A 298 -15.56 4.59 -20.77
C GLU A 298 -15.25 4.26 -19.30
N GLY A 299 -14.86 5.24 -18.49
CA GLY A 299 -14.59 5.04 -17.06
C GLY A 299 -15.82 4.64 -16.26
N GLY A 300 -16.99 5.21 -16.56
CA GLY A 300 -18.25 4.81 -15.93
C GLY A 300 -18.64 3.37 -16.27
N ILE A 301 -18.32 2.88 -17.47
CA ILE A 301 -18.51 1.48 -17.85
C ILE A 301 -17.66 0.56 -16.95
N TRP A 302 -16.40 0.93 -16.66
CA TRP A 302 -15.52 0.12 -15.82
C TRP A 302 -16.03 -0.01 -14.39
N GLU A 303 -16.67 1.02 -13.81
CA GLU A 303 -17.29 0.92 -12.50
C GLU A 303 -18.35 -0.20 -12.48
N ASP A 304 -19.29 -0.17 -13.41
CA ASP A 304 -20.35 -1.20 -13.52
C ASP A 304 -19.81 -2.59 -13.85
N LEU A 305 -18.73 -2.67 -14.61
CA LEU A 305 -18.12 -3.95 -14.97
C LEU A 305 -17.32 -4.59 -13.83
N LEU A 306 -16.77 -3.82 -12.90
CA LEU A 306 -15.82 -4.28 -11.91
C LEU A 306 -16.42 -4.39 -10.51
N THR A 307 -17.46 -3.61 -10.20
CA THR A 307 -18.12 -3.57 -8.88
C THR A 307 -19.63 -3.64 -9.04
N ASP A 308 -20.37 -3.69 -7.94
CA ASP A 308 -21.83 -3.48 -7.95
C ASP A 308 -22.17 -2.10 -7.36
N THR A 309 -21.83 -1.89 -6.08
CA THR A 309 -22.23 -0.70 -5.32
C THR A 309 -21.06 -0.01 -4.62
N ASN A 310 -19.84 -0.50 -4.83
CA ASN A 310 -18.65 0.03 -4.15
C ASN A 310 -18.11 1.33 -4.76
N GLY A 311 -18.66 1.76 -5.90
CA GLY A 311 -18.20 2.94 -6.61
C GLY A 311 -16.84 2.74 -7.28
N GLN A 312 -16.30 3.85 -7.78
CA GLN A 312 -15.02 3.86 -8.47
C GLN A 312 -13.85 3.71 -7.49
N TYR A 313 -12.78 3.08 -7.98
CA TYR A 313 -11.52 2.99 -7.26
C TYR A 313 -10.37 3.52 -8.13
N ILE A 314 -9.26 3.81 -7.47
CA ILE A 314 -7.98 4.20 -8.06
C ILE A 314 -6.94 3.14 -7.73
N GLU A 315 -5.88 3.11 -8.51
CA GLU A 315 -4.78 2.18 -8.30
C GLU A 315 -3.51 2.92 -7.92
N LEU A 316 -2.93 2.59 -6.77
CA LEU A 316 -1.62 3.03 -6.38
C LEU A 316 -0.69 1.82 -6.39
N GLN A 317 0.37 1.91 -7.19
CA GLN A 317 1.18 0.74 -7.55
C GLN A 317 2.62 0.93 -7.10
N SER A 318 3.24 -0.17 -6.65
CA SER A 318 4.67 -0.26 -6.41
C SER A 318 5.33 -1.18 -7.42
N GLY A 319 6.61 -0.99 -7.71
CA GLY A 319 7.35 -1.81 -8.65
C GLY A 319 8.86 -1.81 -8.42
N ARG A 320 9.52 -2.84 -8.92
CA ARG A 320 10.98 -2.95 -8.89
C ARG A 320 11.67 -2.06 -9.94
N MET A 321 10.91 -1.44 -10.81
CA MET A 321 11.39 -0.56 -11.89
C MET A 321 10.66 0.77 -11.85
N TYR A 322 11.25 1.82 -12.42
CA TYR A 322 10.65 3.16 -12.40
C TYR A 322 9.32 3.26 -13.12
N ASN A 323 9.14 2.53 -14.20
CA ASN A 323 7.86 2.52 -14.90
C ASN A 323 7.54 1.12 -15.46
N GLN A 324 6.30 0.96 -15.90
CA GLN A 324 5.88 -0.18 -16.72
C GLN A 324 6.44 0.04 -18.13
N PRO A 325 7.46 -0.73 -18.57
CA PRO A 325 8.08 -0.45 -19.84
C PRO A 325 7.15 -0.82 -20.99
N ALA A 326 6.71 0.19 -21.72
CA ALA A 326 6.18 -0.01 -23.07
C ALA A 326 7.32 -0.11 -24.08
N SER A 327 7.05 -0.64 -25.26
CA SER A 327 8.06 -0.83 -26.31
C SER A 327 8.80 0.47 -26.70
N ASN A 328 8.14 1.61 -26.57
CA ASN A 328 8.65 2.95 -26.83
C ASN A 328 9.14 3.72 -25.60
N SER A 329 9.15 3.12 -24.40
CA SER A 329 9.65 3.73 -23.17
C SER A 329 11.17 3.82 -23.15
N SER A 330 11.74 4.62 -24.03
CA SER A 330 13.20 4.75 -24.16
C SER A 330 13.83 5.75 -23.19
N LEU A 331 13.01 6.62 -22.57
CA LEU A 331 13.47 7.68 -21.66
C LEU A 331 13.69 7.19 -20.23
N THR A 332 13.28 5.97 -19.88
CA THR A 332 13.46 5.43 -18.55
C THR A 332 14.85 4.82 -18.41
N PRO A 333 15.59 5.13 -17.31
CA PRO A 333 16.93 4.59 -17.10
C PRO A 333 16.93 3.07 -16.86
N TYR A 334 15.80 2.51 -16.41
CA TYR A 334 15.63 1.09 -16.15
C TYR A 334 14.56 0.52 -17.09
N LYS A 335 14.99 0.05 -18.23
CA LYS A 335 14.20 -0.86 -19.05
C LYS A 335 14.17 -2.25 -18.44
N HIS A 336 13.51 -3.20 -19.10
CA HIS A 336 13.57 -4.59 -18.75
C HIS A 336 15.00 -5.02 -18.48
N THR A 337 15.30 -5.28 -17.22
CA THR A 337 16.54 -5.91 -16.82
C THR A 337 16.35 -7.41 -16.90
N ALA A 338 17.34 -8.14 -17.38
CA ALA A 338 17.29 -9.59 -17.36
C ALA A 338 17.29 -10.10 -15.92
N PHE A 339 16.46 -11.07 -15.64
CA PHE A 339 16.49 -11.85 -14.41
C PHE A 339 17.32 -13.10 -14.66
N GLY A 340 18.58 -13.07 -14.26
CA GLY A 340 19.59 -14.08 -14.59
C GLY A 340 19.23 -15.49 -14.09
N PRO A 341 19.83 -16.55 -14.70
CA PRO A 341 19.65 -17.92 -14.25
C PRO A 341 19.98 -18.10 -12.78
N GLN A 342 19.12 -18.80 -12.04
CA GLN A 342 19.25 -19.10 -10.60
C GLN A 342 19.31 -17.84 -9.71
N ALA A 343 19.01 -16.65 -10.24
CA ALA A 343 18.95 -15.43 -9.45
C ALA A 343 17.72 -15.45 -8.53
N THR A 344 17.89 -14.86 -7.35
CA THR A 344 16.79 -14.65 -6.38
C THR A 344 16.78 -13.17 -5.99
N ASP A 345 15.61 -12.57 -6.01
CA ASP A 345 15.36 -11.22 -5.52
C ASP A 345 14.45 -11.27 -4.29
N ARG A 346 14.65 -10.35 -3.35
CA ARG A 346 13.85 -10.26 -2.14
C ARG A 346 13.72 -8.82 -1.68
N TRP A 347 12.50 -8.44 -1.24
CA TRP A 347 12.22 -7.11 -0.69
C TRP A 347 11.04 -7.16 0.26
N THR A 348 10.84 -6.07 1.06
CA THR A 348 9.73 -5.93 2.00
C THR A 348 9.04 -4.59 1.83
N GLU A 349 7.72 -4.61 1.83
CA GLU A 349 6.85 -3.45 1.73
C GLU A 349 5.94 -3.37 2.96
N TYR A 350 5.64 -2.16 3.43
CA TYR A 350 4.79 -1.86 4.58
C TYR A 350 3.54 -1.14 4.14
N TRP A 351 2.39 -1.57 4.64
CA TRP A 351 1.07 -1.04 4.29
C TRP A 351 0.32 -0.68 5.56
N PHE A 352 -0.17 0.56 5.68
CA PHE A 352 -0.78 1.01 6.92
C PHE A 352 -1.75 2.18 6.77
N PRO A 353 -2.78 2.26 7.66
CA PRO A 353 -3.65 3.42 7.76
C PRO A 353 -2.98 4.56 8.52
N VAL A 354 -3.38 5.77 8.21
CA VAL A 354 -3.06 6.98 8.97
C VAL A 354 -4.31 7.81 9.19
N LYS A 355 -4.41 8.53 10.33
CA LYS A 355 -5.61 9.30 10.64
C LYS A 355 -5.33 10.52 11.51
N GLY A 356 -6.20 11.54 11.38
CA GLY A 356 -6.19 12.71 12.24
C GLY A 356 -5.02 13.67 12.00
N ILE A 357 -4.31 13.54 10.86
CA ILE A 357 -3.06 14.29 10.59
C ILE A 357 -3.17 15.28 9.43
N LYS A 358 -4.34 15.45 8.83
CA LYS A 358 -4.64 16.44 7.79
C LYS A 358 -3.78 16.38 6.53
N GLY A 359 -3.20 15.23 6.21
CA GLY A 359 -2.29 15.01 5.09
C GLY A 359 -0.98 14.35 5.52
N VAL A 360 -0.05 14.14 4.60
CA VAL A 360 1.21 13.44 4.89
C VAL A 360 2.39 14.16 4.26
N SER A 361 3.31 14.64 5.07
CA SER A 361 4.57 15.25 4.62
C SER A 361 5.71 14.23 4.56
N LYS A 362 5.73 13.24 5.47
CA LYS A 362 6.70 12.14 5.50
C LYS A 362 6.09 10.92 6.21
N ALA A 363 6.45 9.75 5.74
CA ALA A 363 6.07 8.50 6.39
C ALA A 363 7.25 7.53 6.48
N SER A 364 7.19 6.62 7.44
CA SER A 364 8.11 5.50 7.63
C SER A 364 7.41 4.37 8.39
N ARG A 365 8.12 3.29 8.67
CA ARG A 365 7.60 2.14 9.43
C ARG A 365 7.18 2.44 10.87
N ILE A 366 7.45 3.63 11.41
CA ILE A 366 7.00 4.02 12.76
C ILE A 366 5.73 4.87 12.77
N GLY A 367 5.38 5.49 11.64
CA GLY A 367 4.24 6.38 11.52
C GLY A 367 4.34 7.37 10.36
N ALA A 368 3.35 8.24 10.30
CA ALA A 368 3.31 9.34 9.34
C ALA A 368 3.26 10.70 10.04
N LEU A 369 4.02 11.63 9.53
CA LEU A 369 4.13 13.02 9.99
C LEU A 369 3.53 13.95 8.95
N ASN A 370 2.72 14.90 9.43
CA ASN A 370 2.34 16.07 8.65
C ASN A 370 2.84 17.34 9.31
N VAL A 371 3.42 18.23 8.51
CA VAL A 371 4.03 19.48 8.92
C VAL A 371 3.37 20.62 8.14
N LEU A 372 2.66 21.50 8.83
CA LEU A 372 1.94 22.62 8.22
C LEU A 372 2.43 23.95 8.78
N ARG A 373 2.60 24.93 7.91
CA ARG A 373 2.85 26.33 8.28
C ARG A 373 1.57 27.12 8.09
N GLU A 374 0.86 27.39 9.17
CA GLU A 374 -0.44 28.10 9.14
C GLU A 374 -0.54 29.10 10.26
N ASP A 375 -1.10 30.28 9.99
CA ASP A 375 -1.45 31.33 10.96
C ASP A 375 -0.29 31.76 11.88
N GLY A 376 0.94 31.71 11.38
CA GLY A 376 2.14 32.03 12.17
C GLY A 376 2.61 30.92 13.11
N PHE A 377 2.09 29.71 12.93
CA PHE A 377 2.45 28.51 13.69
C PHE A 377 2.99 27.40 12.78
N LEU A 378 3.90 26.62 13.33
CA LEU A 378 4.27 25.32 12.83
C LEU A 378 3.39 24.29 13.53
N LYS A 379 2.47 23.69 12.78
CA LYS A 379 1.58 22.66 13.29
C LYS A 379 2.16 21.30 12.92
N LEU A 380 2.32 20.44 13.90
CA LEU A 380 2.85 19.11 13.77
C LEU A 380 1.76 18.09 14.12
N TYR A 381 1.59 17.11 13.26
CA TYR A 381 0.67 16.00 13.45
C TYR A 381 1.43 14.69 13.21
N PHE A 382 1.25 13.72 14.10
CA PHE A 382 1.90 12.42 13.94
C PHE A 382 0.91 11.29 14.21
N SER A 383 0.78 10.35 13.26
CA SER A 383 -0.01 9.12 13.38
C SER A 383 0.94 7.94 13.60
N PRO A 384 1.06 7.41 14.83
CA PRO A 384 1.99 6.34 15.17
C PRO A 384 1.44 4.98 14.77
N LEU A 385 2.31 4.09 14.30
CA LEU A 385 2.00 2.69 13.97
C LEU A 385 2.36 1.71 15.08
N GLN A 386 3.04 2.19 16.09
CA GLN A 386 3.43 1.44 17.28
C GLN A 386 3.43 2.37 18.49
N LYS A 387 3.42 1.79 19.70
CA LYS A 387 3.59 2.60 20.90
C LYS A 387 4.98 3.25 20.88
N LEU A 388 5.02 4.56 21.07
CA LEU A 388 6.24 5.35 21.07
C LEU A 388 6.37 6.17 22.33
N SER A 389 7.60 6.21 22.88
CA SER A 389 8.03 7.12 23.94
C SER A 389 9.40 7.65 23.54
N THR A 390 9.43 8.85 22.96
CA THR A 390 10.62 9.46 22.34
C THR A 390 10.47 10.97 22.29
N THR A 391 11.20 11.65 21.41
CA THR A 391 11.13 13.10 21.19
C THR A 391 10.94 13.41 19.72
N ILE A 392 10.28 14.55 19.45
CA ILE A 392 10.34 15.26 18.18
C ILE A 392 11.29 16.42 18.31
N LYS A 393 12.33 16.46 17.48
CA LYS A 393 13.30 17.53 17.43
C LYS A 393 13.12 18.39 16.19
N LEU A 394 13.19 19.69 16.36
CA LEU A 394 13.09 20.67 15.29
C LEU A 394 14.44 21.35 15.10
N TYR A 395 14.87 21.45 13.85
CA TYR A 395 16.11 22.10 13.47
C TYR A 395 15.86 23.19 12.44
N GLU A 396 16.65 24.26 12.54
CA GLU A 396 16.84 25.23 11.47
C GLU A 396 18.25 25.04 10.89
N GLY A 397 18.33 24.38 9.74
CA GLY A 397 19.59 23.83 9.25
C GLY A 397 20.15 22.81 10.24
N GLU A 398 21.35 23.04 10.78
CA GLU A 398 21.99 22.14 11.76
C GLU A 398 21.70 22.55 13.23
N LYS A 399 21.04 23.68 13.46
CA LYS A 399 20.77 24.18 14.81
C LYS A 399 19.48 23.58 15.36
N GLU A 400 19.56 22.86 16.48
CA GLU A 400 18.37 22.42 17.22
C GLU A 400 17.65 23.65 17.83
N MET A 401 16.36 23.77 17.48
CA MET A 401 15.50 24.88 17.91
C MET A 401 14.58 24.46 19.05
N ASN A 402 14.09 23.22 19.01
CA ASN A 402 13.16 22.70 19.99
C ASN A 402 13.24 21.18 20.08
N SER A 403 12.90 20.64 21.26
CA SER A 403 12.78 19.22 21.51
C SER A 403 11.52 18.96 22.34
N ILE A 404 10.60 18.16 21.81
CA ILE A 404 9.26 17.97 22.35
C ILE A 404 9.10 16.48 22.70
N PRO A 405 8.65 16.14 23.90
CA PRO A 405 8.33 14.76 24.25
C PRO A 405 7.20 14.22 23.38
N LEU A 406 7.39 13.03 22.84
CA LEU A 406 6.39 12.28 22.08
C LEU A 406 6.05 10.98 22.83
N ASN A 407 4.86 10.94 23.43
CA ASN A 407 4.32 9.74 24.05
C ASN A 407 2.95 9.46 23.43
N CYS A 408 2.81 8.37 22.73
CA CYS A 408 1.56 8.02 22.04
C CYS A 408 1.37 6.51 21.92
N GLY A 409 0.11 6.08 21.99
CA GLY A 409 -0.32 4.72 21.67
C GLY A 409 -0.45 4.50 20.18
N VAL A 410 -0.69 3.26 19.77
CA VAL A 410 -0.87 2.87 18.37
C VAL A 410 -2.10 3.55 17.78
N LEU A 411 -1.97 4.22 16.64
CA LEU A 411 -3.01 5.00 15.98
C LEU A 411 -3.63 6.11 16.85
N GLU A 412 -2.98 6.46 17.94
CA GLU A 412 -3.33 7.61 18.78
C GLU A 412 -2.62 8.85 18.24
N THR A 413 -3.33 9.67 17.49
CA THR A 413 -2.74 10.85 16.83
C THR A 413 -2.21 11.84 17.84
N TRP A 414 -0.92 12.12 17.75
CA TRP A 414 -0.26 13.19 18.48
C TRP A 414 -0.26 14.49 17.67
N LYS A 415 -0.41 15.63 18.34
CA LYS A 415 -0.39 16.95 17.70
C LYS A 415 0.21 18.01 18.61
N ASP A 416 0.92 18.96 18.01
CA ASP A 416 1.45 20.13 18.68
C ASP A 416 1.47 21.34 17.74
N SER A 417 1.55 22.54 18.33
CA SER A 417 1.54 23.81 17.60
C SER A 417 2.57 24.76 18.21
N ILE A 418 3.59 25.14 17.45
CA ILE A 418 4.72 25.92 17.90
C ILE A 418 4.69 27.26 17.15
N PRO A 419 4.79 28.43 17.86
CA PRO A 419 4.89 29.70 17.19
C PRO A 419 6.12 29.74 16.25
N LEU A 420 5.88 30.08 14.99
CA LEU A 420 6.98 30.30 14.05
C LEU A 420 7.62 31.65 14.39
N ASN A 421 8.83 31.61 14.89
CA ASN A 421 9.65 32.80 14.85
C ASN A 421 9.87 33.16 13.38
N LYS A 422 9.66 34.45 13.04
CA LYS A 422 9.85 34.95 11.65
C LYS A 422 11.26 34.66 11.07
N ALA A 423 12.15 34.12 11.88
CA ALA A 423 13.53 33.77 11.54
C ALA A 423 13.70 32.37 10.88
N VAL A 424 12.72 31.44 10.97
CA VAL A 424 12.85 30.14 10.29
C VAL A 424 12.47 30.31 8.83
N ALA A 425 13.47 30.46 7.98
CA ALA A 425 13.26 30.57 6.54
C ALA A 425 12.63 29.29 5.97
N ALA A 426 11.73 29.46 5.00
CA ALA A 426 11.20 28.33 4.24
C ALA A 426 12.36 27.54 3.61
N GLY A 427 12.27 26.22 3.65
CA GLY A 427 13.29 25.32 3.12
C GLY A 427 14.46 24.99 4.06
N ARG A 428 14.47 25.53 5.29
CA ARG A 428 15.52 25.22 6.29
C ARG A 428 15.04 24.39 7.46
N LEU A 429 13.74 24.10 7.53
CA LEU A 429 13.16 23.29 8.59
C LEU A 429 13.46 21.81 8.38
N LYS A 430 14.00 21.17 9.43
CA LYS A 430 14.12 19.72 9.55
C LYS A 430 13.39 19.28 10.81
N VAL A 431 12.59 18.22 10.69
CA VAL A 431 11.87 17.60 11.80
C VAL A 431 12.34 16.17 11.92
N VAL A 432 12.77 15.77 13.12
CA VAL A 432 13.29 14.45 13.41
C VAL A 432 12.45 13.81 14.50
N VAL A 433 11.90 12.63 14.23
CA VAL A 433 11.18 11.82 15.22
C VAL A 433 12.07 10.70 15.69
N GLY A 434 12.30 10.65 17.01
CA GLY A 434 13.21 9.70 17.62
C GLY A 434 14.68 9.96 17.24
N GLU A 435 15.48 8.91 17.26
CA GLU A 435 16.87 8.94 16.80
C GLU A 435 16.90 8.60 15.30
N ASP A 436 16.50 9.56 14.46
CA ASP A 436 16.41 9.43 12.99
C ASP A 436 15.43 8.32 12.47
N LEU A 437 14.46 7.91 13.28
CA LEU A 437 13.45 6.93 12.88
C LEU A 437 12.50 7.46 11.78
N LEU A 438 12.27 8.78 11.75
CA LEU A 438 11.60 9.50 10.67
C LEU A 438 12.20 10.89 10.59
N VAL A 439 12.66 11.28 9.39
CA VAL A 439 13.25 12.58 9.12
C VAL A 439 12.48 13.26 8.00
N TYR A 440 11.93 14.42 8.30
CA TYR A 440 11.35 15.34 7.33
C TYR A 440 12.27 16.53 7.15
N SER A 441 12.52 16.93 5.90
CA SER A 441 13.24 18.16 5.57
C SER A 441 12.43 18.95 4.56
N GLU A 442 12.20 20.21 4.87
CA GLU A 442 11.58 21.14 3.94
C GLU A 442 12.58 21.48 2.83
N VAL A 443 12.19 21.26 1.58
CA VAL A 443 13.02 21.62 0.41
C VAL A 443 12.60 23.00 -0.08
N PRO A 444 13.54 23.95 -0.34
CA PRO A 444 13.19 25.23 -0.95
C PRO A 444 12.52 25.01 -2.31
N SER A 445 11.45 25.78 -2.56
CA SER A 445 10.72 25.76 -3.84
C SER A 445 11.60 26.12 -5.05
N ASP A 446 12.69 26.85 -4.82
CA ASP A 446 13.59 27.34 -5.88
C ASP A 446 14.60 26.32 -6.38
N ASN A 447 14.74 25.16 -5.73
CA ASN A 447 15.65 24.08 -6.16
C ASN A 447 15.05 23.12 -7.20
N ILE A 448 13.82 23.37 -7.64
CA ILE A 448 13.10 22.50 -8.62
C ILE A 448 13.43 22.89 -10.07
N THR A 449 14.04 24.06 -10.33
CA THR A 449 14.17 24.60 -11.69
C THR A 449 15.56 24.52 -12.32
N SER A 450 16.53 23.88 -11.70
CA SER A 450 17.86 23.78 -12.32
C SER A 450 18.59 22.48 -11.99
N ARG A 451 18.24 21.40 -12.70
CA ARG A 451 19.22 20.37 -13.14
C ARG A 451 18.65 19.51 -14.25
#